data_351d77082bf4714c88a4a46eb28673a5
#
_entry.id   351d77082bf4714c88a4a46eb28673a5
#
_cell.length_a   1.000
_cell.length_b   1.000
_cell.length_c   1.000
_cell.angle_alpha   90.00
_cell.angle_beta   90.00
_cell.angle_gamma   90.00
#
_symmetry.space_group_name_H-M   'P 1'
#
loop_
_entity.id
_entity.type
_entity.pdbx_description
1 polymer ?
#
loop_
_entity_poly.entity_id
_entity_poly.type
_entity_poly.pdbx_seq_one_letter_code
_entity_poly.pdbx_strand_id
1 'polypeptide(L)'
;MSRTALSLVVVALLAAACTPSDAAPTETTVPSTTIVPVTTLATATTSTTTSSTLPSETTTTTDAPPEYDCEVTLKSAIKGYTQGCTILGLDILAADEVESEAIRELAARAYQMLVNRPEYATSIATFPIGARVIGAHQRIMDLPEFEDIYFHHPGTDWRNLGRSFPGTEILPFAAGAEENLLCSTEDRYEGEDMFVRDFAITIRRFAMNIIDESTSTAIEQAYAVAIAEGKYQNTLAEINSEQYWAEGVQSFFDANLEDNAEDREPISSHNHVDTRDELRDYDRALYEIAISVFGETEWRPACSA
;
A
#
# COMPACT_ATOMS: atom_id res chain seq x y z
N MET A 1 18.46 11.33 61.51
CA MET A 1 17.33 10.43 61.81
C MET A 1 16.08 11.06 61.23
N SER A 2 15.68 10.67 60.05
CA SER A 2 14.41 11.11 59.45
C SER A 2 13.83 9.91 58.70
N ARG A 3 12.66 9.46 59.10
CA ARG A 3 11.96 8.31 58.55
C ARG A 3 11.09 8.77 57.38
N THR A 4 11.34 8.26 56.20
CA THR A 4 10.49 8.45 55.01
C THR A 4 9.43 7.35 55.03
N ALA A 5 8.17 7.75 55.06
CA ALA A 5 7.02 6.87 54.97
C ALA A 5 6.76 6.47 53.53
N LEU A 6 6.67 5.16 53.29
CA LEU A 6 6.33 4.56 52.01
C LEU A 6 4.79 4.41 51.97
N SER A 7 4.13 5.16 51.10
CA SER A 7 2.69 5.01 50.83
C SER A 7 2.45 3.92 49.79
N LEU A 8 1.82 2.83 50.24
CA LEU A 8 1.32 1.76 49.37
C LEU A 8 -0.03 2.18 48.81
N VAL A 9 -0.13 2.32 47.47
CA VAL A 9 -1.41 2.47 46.79
C VAL A 9 -1.88 1.09 46.35
N VAL A 10 -2.96 0.63 46.97
CA VAL A 10 -3.65 -0.62 46.60
C VAL A 10 -4.65 -0.29 45.50
N VAL A 11 -4.43 -0.80 44.29
CA VAL A 11 -5.42 -0.76 43.20
C VAL A 11 -6.32 -1.98 43.31
N ALA A 12 -7.59 -1.75 43.62
CA ALA A 12 -8.61 -2.79 43.62
C ALA A 12 -9.11 -3.05 42.18
N LEU A 13 -8.87 -4.27 41.71
CA LEU A 13 -9.52 -4.76 40.48
C LEU A 13 -10.98 -5.14 40.78
N LEU A 14 -11.92 -4.45 40.14
CA LEU A 14 -13.33 -4.86 40.07
C LEU A 14 -13.50 -5.80 38.87
N ALA A 15 -13.64 -7.09 39.15
CA ALA A 15 -14.06 -8.07 38.16
C ALA A 15 -15.59 -7.96 37.96
N ALA A 16 -16.03 -7.53 36.81
CA ALA A 16 -17.42 -7.63 36.36
C ALA A 16 -17.65 -9.01 35.73
N ALA A 17 -18.40 -9.86 36.41
CA ALA A 17 -18.86 -11.15 35.91
C ALA A 17 -20.02 -10.92 34.91
N CYS A 18 -19.82 -11.24 33.62
CA CYS A 18 -20.89 -11.40 32.67
C CYS A 18 -21.44 -12.82 32.73
N THR A 19 -22.70 -12.95 33.09
CA THR A 19 -23.49 -14.19 32.97
C THR A 19 -23.92 -14.41 31.55
N PRO A 20 -23.82 -15.61 30.95
CA PRO A 20 -24.38 -15.90 29.64
C PRO A 20 -25.89 -16.05 29.73
N SER A 21 -26.60 -15.36 28.83
CA SER A 21 -28.03 -15.50 28.61
C SER A 21 -28.25 -16.59 27.56
N ASP A 22 -28.82 -17.72 27.96
CA ASP A 22 -29.33 -18.76 27.07
C ASP A 22 -30.56 -18.25 26.29
N ALA A 23 -30.39 -17.98 25.00
CA ALA A 23 -31.50 -17.81 24.06
C ALA A 23 -31.38 -18.92 23.00
N ALA A 24 -32.37 -19.81 22.98
CA ALA A 24 -32.49 -20.90 22.02
C ALA A 24 -32.68 -20.36 20.58
N PRO A 25 -32.12 -21.03 19.55
CA PRO A 25 -32.31 -20.62 18.17
C PRO A 25 -33.72 -20.95 17.69
N THR A 26 -34.41 -19.97 17.16
CA THR A 26 -35.69 -20.12 16.46
C THR A 26 -35.41 -20.65 15.03
N GLU A 27 -35.88 -21.84 14.73
CA GLU A 27 -35.85 -22.41 13.37
C GLU A 27 -36.73 -21.57 12.42
N THR A 28 -36.09 -20.94 11.43
CA THR A 28 -36.79 -20.31 10.32
C THR A 28 -36.86 -21.30 9.15
N THR A 29 -38.04 -21.86 8.91
CA THR A 29 -38.34 -22.73 7.76
C THR A 29 -38.25 -21.95 6.45
N VAL A 30 -37.34 -22.36 5.56
CA VAL A 30 -37.22 -21.87 4.19
C VAL A 30 -38.25 -22.59 3.30
N PRO A 31 -39.07 -21.89 2.50
CA PRO A 31 -39.98 -22.55 1.56
C PRO A 31 -39.22 -23.14 0.38
N SER A 32 -39.51 -24.43 0.12
CA SER A 32 -38.98 -25.21 -1.00
C SER A 32 -39.53 -24.69 -2.33
N THR A 33 -38.64 -24.17 -3.19
CA THR A 33 -39.03 -23.74 -4.54
C THR A 33 -38.90 -24.92 -5.50
N THR A 34 -40.03 -25.35 -6.05
CA THR A 34 -40.18 -26.44 -7.05
C THR A 34 -39.55 -26.02 -8.38
N ILE A 35 -38.55 -26.78 -8.83
CA ILE A 35 -37.93 -26.61 -10.14
C ILE A 35 -38.81 -27.26 -11.21
N VAL A 36 -39.26 -26.48 -12.18
CA VAL A 36 -39.96 -26.93 -13.38
C VAL A 36 -38.94 -27.22 -14.49
N PRO A 37 -38.93 -28.37 -15.14
CA PRO A 37 -37.98 -28.62 -16.22
C PRO A 37 -38.37 -27.87 -17.50
N VAL A 38 -37.45 -27.09 -18.06
CA VAL A 38 -37.59 -26.44 -19.38
C VAL A 38 -37.18 -27.42 -20.47
N THR A 39 -38.13 -27.73 -21.32
CA THR A 39 -37.95 -28.58 -22.51
C THR A 39 -37.19 -27.82 -23.59
N THR A 40 -36.04 -28.35 -23.99
CA THR A 40 -35.22 -27.80 -25.08
C THR A 40 -35.83 -28.12 -26.44
N LEU A 41 -36.25 -27.13 -27.17
CA LEU A 41 -36.67 -27.25 -28.56
C LEU A 41 -35.47 -26.98 -29.48
N ALA A 42 -35.02 -28.02 -30.21
CA ALA A 42 -33.96 -27.92 -31.19
C ALA A 42 -34.49 -27.30 -32.48
N THR A 43 -34.01 -26.14 -32.87
CA THR A 43 -34.27 -25.55 -34.19
C THR A 43 -33.03 -25.70 -35.04
N ALA A 44 -33.14 -26.47 -36.11
CA ALA A 44 -32.13 -26.62 -37.15
C ALA A 44 -32.10 -25.35 -38.00
N THR A 45 -30.94 -24.68 -38.09
CA THR A 45 -30.75 -23.55 -38.98
C THR A 45 -29.69 -23.89 -40.04
N THR A 46 -30.11 -23.81 -41.27
CA THR A 46 -29.35 -24.03 -42.51
C THR A 46 -28.24 -23.01 -42.66
N SER A 47 -27.00 -23.45 -42.84
CA SER A 47 -25.86 -22.61 -43.08
C SER A 47 -25.85 -22.11 -44.54
N THR A 48 -25.99 -20.80 -44.71
CA THR A 48 -25.68 -20.13 -46.01
C THR A 48 -24.31 -19.47 -45.88
N THR A 49 -23.33 -19.99 -46.59
CA THR A 49 -21.98 -19.42 -46.65
C THR A 49 -22.00 -18.16 -47.52
N THR A 50 -21.92 -16.99 -46.92
CA THR A 50 -21.64 -15.76 -47.67
C THR A 50 -20.22 -15.32 -47.33
N SER A 51 -19.34 -15.41 -48.34
CA SER A 51 -17.97 -14.92 -48.28
C SER A 51 -18.01 -13.38 -48.24
N SER A 52 -17.69 -12.79 -47.08
CA SER A 52 -17.49 -11.34 -46.95
C SER A 52 -16.02 -11.08 -46.69
N THR A 53 -15.40 -10.39 -47.63
CA THR A 53 -14.05 -9.83 -47.52
C THR A 53 -14.00 -8.85 -46.37
N LEU A 54 -13.15 -9.16 -45.40
CA LEU A 54 -12.84 -8.35 -44.23
C LEU A 54 -11.98 -7.15 -44.64
N PRO A 55 -12.31 -5.93 -44.28
CA PRO A 55 -11.33 -4.86 -44.28
C PRO A 55 -10.42 -5.08 -43.06
N SER A 56 -9.15 -5.24 -43.38
CA SER A 56 -8.05 -5.30 -42.41
C SER A 56 -7.84 -3.95 -41.73
N GLU A 57 -7.22 -4.06 -40.57
CA GLU A 57 -6.57 -3.00 -39.80
C GLU A 57 -7.46 -2.15 -38.88
N THR A 58 -7.81 -2.76 -37.73
CA THR A 58 -7.81 -1.98 -36.49
C THR A 58 -6.37 -1.88 -36.01
N THR A 59 -5.72 -0.78 -36.31
CA THR A 59 -4.46 -0.39 -35.70
C THR A 59 -4.78 -0.14 -34.23
N THR A 60 -4.51 -1.12 -33.36
CA THR A 60 -4.44 -0.89 -31.96
C THR A 60 -3.21 -0.01 -31.75
N THR A 61 -3.42 1.29 -31.66
CA THR A 61 -2.40 2.21 -31.17
C THR A 61 -2.20 1.79 -29.72
N THR A 62 -1.18 1.00 -29.47
CA THR A 62 -0.65 0.85 -28.12
C THR A 62 -0.02 2.20 -27.84
N ASP A 63 -0.78 3.09 -27.15
CA ASP A 63 -0.20 4.31 -26.64
C ASP A 63 0.97 3.88 -25.75
N ALA A 64 2.17 4.28 -26.15
CA ALA A 64 3.35 4.09 -25.30
C ALA A 64 3.04 4.72 -23.93
N PRO A 65 3.46 4.11 -22.81
CA PRO A 65 3.29 4.71 -21.49
C PRO A 65 3.79 6.15 -21.54
N PRO A 66 3.12 7.10 -20.87
CA PRO A 66 3.57 8.48 -20.82
C PRO A 66 5.03 8.53 -20.40
N GLU A 67 5.82 9.33 -21.09
CA GLU A 67 7.25 9.47 -20.80
C GLU A 67 7.43 10.01 -19.39
N TYR A 68 8.28 9.34 -18.61
CA TYR A 68 8.64 9.78 -17.26
C TYR A 68 9.61 10.97 -17.38
N ASP A 69 9.18 12.12 -16.91
CA ASP A 69 10.00 13.32 -16.80
C ASP A 69 9.75 14.01 -15.46
N CYS A 70 10.78 14.04 -14.62
CA CYS A 70 10.80 14.79 -13.37
C CYS A 70 11.89 15.86 -13.47
N GLU A 71 11.59 16.96 -14.15
CA GLU A 71 12.45 18.15 -14.09
C GLU A 71 12.28 18.81 -12.72
N VAL A 72 13.32 18.69 -11.88
CA VAL A 72 13.33 19.31 -10.56
C VAL A 72 13.47 20.82 -10.70
N THR A 73 12.46 21.54 -10.26
CA THR A 73 12.37 23.00 -10.33
C THR A 73 12.12 23.62 -8.96
N LEU A 74 12.39 24.94 -8.85
CA LEU A 74 12.08 25.68 -7.63
C LEU A 74 10.55 25.78 -7.43
N LYS A 75 10.07 25.37 -6.27
CA LYS A 75 8.67 25.41 -5.84
C LYS A 75 8.50 26.37 -4.68
N SER A 76 8.27 27.64 -4.97
CA SER A 76 8.17 28.68 -3.94
C SER A 76 6.78 28.86 -3.33
N ALA A 77 5.76 28.14 -3.84
CA ALA A 77 4.36 28.40 -3.47
C ALA A 77 3.91 27.65 -2.22
N ILE A 78 4.62 26.59 -1.79
CA ILE A 78 4.25 25.77 -0.64
C ILE A 78 5.26 26.01 0.47
N LYS A 79 4.78 26.50 1.62
CA LYS A 79 5.62 26.79 2.79
C LYS A 79 6.51 25.60 3.16
N GLY A 80 7.81 25.86 3.31
CA GLY A 80 8.81 24.85 3.73
C GLY A 80 9.32 23.94 2.60
N TYR A 81 8.73 24.01 1.42
CA TYR A 81 9.24 23.31 0.25
C TYR A 81 9.75 24.30 -0.78
N THR A 82 10.95 24.06 -1.26
CA THR A 82 11.63 24.98 -2.19
C THR A 82 11.87 24.36 -3.55
N GLN A 83 11.83 23.04 -3.65
CA GLN A 83 12.08 22.31 -4.89
C GLN A 83 11.14 21.11 -5.06
N GLY A 84 11.02 20.62 -6.28
CA GLY A 84 10.22 19.47 -6.59
C GLY A 84 9.93 19.31 -8.08
N CYS A 85 9.21 18.28 -8.43
CA CYS A 85 8.67 18.03 -9.76
C CYS A 85 7.21 17.58 -9.67
N THR A 86 6.57 17.38 -10.82
CA THR A 86 5.20 16.86 -10.90
C THR A 86 5.19 15.67 -11.86
N ILE A 87 4.68 14.52 -11.42
CA ILE A 87 4.51 13.34 -12.27
C ILE A 87 3.06 12.87 -12.20
N LEU A 88 2.46 12.51 -13.34
CA LEU A 88 1.07 12.02 -13.40
C LEU A 88 0.05 12.88 -12.59
N GLY A 89 0.32 14.19 -12.46
CA GLY A 89 -0.50 15.12 -11.68
C GLY A 89 -0.21 15.13 -10.17
N LEU A 90 0.77 14.38 -9.68
CA LEU A 90 1.19 14.35 -8.28
C LEU A 90 2.41 15.25 -8.09
N ASP A 91 2.37 16.14 -7.10
CA ASP A 91 3.51 16.95 -6.71
C ASP A 91 4.46 16.17 -5.78
N ILE A 92 5.73 16.10 -6.20
CA ILE A 92 6.83 15.59 -5.39
C ILE A 92 7.61 16.78 -4.87
N LEU A 93 7.65 16.97 -3.55
CA LEU A 93 8.17 18.18 -2.93
C LEU A 93 9.27 17.87 -1.90
N ALA A 94 10.23 18.78 -1.80
CA ALA A 94 11.34 18.70 -0.86
C ALA A 94 11.82 20.09 -0.41
N ALA A 95 12.50 20.12 0.74
CA ALA A 95 13.25 21.29 1.20
C ALA A 95 14.55 21.47 0.37
N ASP A 96 15.21 22.61 0.50
CA ASP A 96 16.38 22.98 -0.30
C ASP A 96 17.64 22.15 0.00
N GLU A 97 17.73 21.57 1.20
CA GLU A 97 18.83 20.70 1.61
C GLU A 97 18.76 19.27 1.01
N VAL A 98 17.61 18.87 0.45
CA VAL A 98 17.42 17.53 -0.15
C VAL A 98 18.09 17.49 -1.53
N GLU A 99 18.82 16.42 -1.82
CA GLU A 99 19.41 16.21 -3.13
C GLU A 99 18.36 16.04 -4.23
N SER A 100 18.54 16.71 -5.36
CA SER A 100 17.60 16.60 -6.50
C SER A 100 17.45 15.17 -7.01
N GLU A 101 18.47 14.33 -6.80
CA GLU A 101 18.42 12.90 -7.18
C GLU A 101 17.40 12.14 -6.33
N ALA A 102 17.32 12.40 -5.02
CA ALA A 102 16.31 11.78 -4.15
C ALA A 102 14.88 12.13 -4.61
N ILE A 103 14.66 13.36 -5.10
CA ILE A 103 13.37 13.77 -5.65
C ILE A 103 13.06 12.95 -6.91
N ARG A 104 14.04 12.75 -7.82
CA ARG A 104 13.86 11.95 -9.03
C ARG A 104 13.62 10.48 -8.70
N GLU A 105 14.36 9.93 -7.74
CA GLU A 105 14.22 8.55 -7.30
C GLU A 105 12.84 8.28 -6.69
N LEU A 106 12.33 9.19 -5.84
CA LEU A 106 10.97 9.07 -5.33
C LEU A 106 9.92 9.18 -6.44
N ALA A 107 10.12 10.13 -7.37
CA ALA A 107 9.23 10.31 -8.51
C ALA A 107 9.23 9.09 -9.45
N ALA A 108 10.39 8.46 -9.68
CA ALA A 108 10.50 7.21 -10.45
C ALA A 108 9.66 6.09 -9.83
N ARG A 109 9.76 5.88 -8.50
CA ARG A 109 8.97 4.89 -7.77
C ARG A 109 7.47 5.16 -7.92
N ALA A 110 7.04 6.37 -7.64
CA ALA A 110 5.63 6.76 -7.77
C ALA A 110 5.11 6.58 -9.22
N TYR A 111 5.92 6.95 -10.21
CA TYR A 111 5.58 6.75 -11.62
C TYR A 111 5.41 5.27 -11.95
N GLN A 112 6.37 4.43 -11.62
CA GLN A 112 6.35 3.00 -11.93
C GLN A 112 5.18 2.26 -11.26
N MET A 113 4.80 2.70 -10.07
CA MET A 113 3.66 2.14 -9.33
C MET A 113 2.30 2.64 -9.86
N LEU A 114 2.25 3.67 -10.69
CA LEU A 114 1.00 4.26 -11.17
C LEU A 114 0.81 4.20 -12.69
N VAL A 115 1.88 4.01 -13.47
CA VAL A 115 1.83 4.12 -14.93
C VAL A 115 0.89 3.12 -15.58
N ASN A 116 0.74 1.94 -15.00
CA ASN A 116 -0.18 0.90 -15.49
C ASN A 116 -1.66 1.19 -15.18
N ARG A 117 -1.92 2.02 -14.17
CA ARG A 117 -3.25 2.41 -13.70
C ARG A 117 -3.35 3.93 -13.52
N PRO A 118 -3.29 4.71 -14.62
CA PRO A 118 -3.26 6.17 -14.56
C PRO A 118 -4.51 6.77 -13.90
N GLU A 119 -5.63 6.04 -13.88
CA GLU A 119 -6.82 6.41 -13.11
C GLU A 119 -6.57 6.44 -11.60
N TYR A 120 -5.63 5.65 -11.08
CA TYR A 120 -5.24 5.71 -9.67
C TYR A 120 -4.48 7.00 -9.35
N ALA A 121 -3.56 7.40 -10.24
CA ALA A 121 -2.90 8.69 -10.12
C ALA A 121 -3.91 9.84 -10.10
N THR A 122 -4.90 9.79 -11.01
CA THR A 122 -5.99 10.77 -11.08
C THR A 122 -6.81 10.80 -9.77
N SER A 123 -7.16 9.63 -9.21
CA SER A 123 -7.88 9.54 -7.94
C SER A 123 -7.08 10.15 -6.80
N ILE A 124 -5.81 9.78 -6.67
CA ILE A 124 -4.90 10.30 -5.64
C ILE A 124 -4.77 11.83 -5.77
N ALA A 125 -4.62 12.36 -6.98
CA ALA A 125 -4.48 13.80 -7.22
C ALA A 125 -5.74 14.62 -6.91
N THR A 126 -6.92 13.99 -6.72
CA THR A 126 -8.12 14.70 -6.23
C THR A 126 -8.03 15.14 -4.78
N PHE A 127 -7.19 14.49 -4.01
CA PHE A 127 -6.81 14.92 -2.67
C PHE A 127 -5.60 15.85 -2.79
N PRO A 128 -5.30 16.74 -1.80
CA PRO A 128 -4.07 17.51 -1.80
C PRO A 128 -2.86 16.62 -1.52
N ILE A 129 -2.87 15.43 -2.13
CA ILE A 129 -1.88 14.38 -1.96
C ILE A 129 -0.81 14.56 -3.02
N GLY A 130 0.38 14.52 -2.58
CA GLY A 130 1.57 14.33 -3.38
C GLY A 130 2.51 13.47 -2.57
N ALA A 131 3.78 13.50 -2.89
CA ALA A 131 4.79 12.85 -2.07
C ALA A 131 5.83 13.86 -1.58
N ARG A 132 6.50 13.51 -0.49
CA ARG A 132 7.50 14.36 0.18
C ARG A 132 8.79 13.57 0.34
N VAL A 133 9.92 14.21 0.08
CA VAL A 133 11.22 13.66 0.47
C VAL A 133 11.59 14.22 1.83
N ILE A 134 11.84 13.35 2.79
CA ILE A 134 12.34 13.67 4.11
C ILE A 134 13.87 13.75 4.00
N GLY A 135 14.46 14.92 4.12
CA GLY A 135 15.91 15.09 4.02
C GLY A 135 16.67 14.26 5.07
N ALA A 136 17.91 13.88 4.77
CA ALA A 136 18.74 13.02 5.61
C ALA A 136 18.88 13.54 7.06
N HIS A 137 18.84 14.86 7.24
CA HIS A 137 18.92 15.53 8.56
C HIS A 137 17.57 16.01 9.10
N GLN A 138 16.47 15.77 8.39
CA GLN A 138 15.12 16.07 8.83
C GLN A 138 14.49 14.87 9.53
N ARG A 139 13.62 15.15 10.50
CA ARG A 139 12.64 14.16 10.97
C ARG A 139 11.36 14.36 10.15
N ILE A 140 10.53 13.34 10.07
CA ILE A 140 9.21 13.45 9.45
C ILE A 140 8.38 14.60 10.06
N MET A 141 8.52 14.84 11.36
CA MET A 141 7.84 15.90 12.09
C MET A 141 8.32 17.32 11.74
N ASP A 142 9.43 17.45 11.01
CA ASP A 142 9.93 18.72 10.55
C ASP A 142 9.30 19.15 9.21
N LEU A 143 8.49 18.24 8.58
CA LEU A 143 7.70 18.57 7.41
C LEU A 143 6.58 19.56 7.76
N PRO A 144 6.28 20.54 6.89
CA PRO A 144 5.32 21.61 7.15
C PRO A 144 3.92 21.15 7.54
N GLU A 145 3.48 20.00 7.05
CA GLU A 145 2.16 19.42 7.34
C GLU A 145 1.98 19.05 8.82
N PHE A 146 3.07 18.86 9.55
CA PHE A 146 3.02 18.55 10.98
C PHE A 146 3.01 19.78 11.89
N GLU A 147 3.14 21.02 11.37
CA GLU A 147 3.33 22.25 12.18
C GLU A 147 2.27 22.38 13.29
N ASP A 148 1.00 22.12 12.98
CA ASP A 148 -0.11 22.27 13.92
C ASP A 148 -0.72 20.93 14.38
N ILE A 149 -0.09 19.80 14.05
CA ILE A 149 -0.69 18.47 14.23
C ILE A 149 -1.02 18.19 15.70
N TYR A 150 -0.19 18.63 16.63
CA TYR A 150 -0.43 18.44 18.06
C TYR A 150 -1.66 19.18 18.59
N PHE A 151 -2.04 20.30 17.97
CA PHE A 151 -3.25 21.03 18.35
C PHE A 151 -4.50 20.29 17.90
N HIS A 152 -4.46 19.72 16.71
CA HIS A 152 -5.59 19.01 16.12
C HIS A 152 -5.73 17.59 16.63
N HIS A 153 -4.62 16.94 16.98
CA HIS A 153 -4.57 15.52 17.39
C HIS A 153 -3.65 15.32 18.61
N PRO A 154 -4.00 15.89 19.77
CA PRO A 154 -3.10 15.93 20.96
C PRO A 154 -2.89 14.55 21.61
N GLY A 155 -3.70 13.55 21.27
CA GLY A 155 -3.61 12.19 21.84
C GLY A 155 -2.69 11.24 21.06
N THR A 156 -2.18 11.67 19.91
CA THR A 156 -1.35 10.82 19.03
C THR A 156 0.14 11.06 19.30
N ASP A 157 0.91 9.99 19.43
CA ASP A 157 2.37 10.11 19.52
C ASP A 157 3.00 10.14 18.13
N TRP A 158 3.09 11.33 17.57
CA TRP A 158 3.67 11.58 16.26
C TRP A 158 5.20 11.42 16.20
N ARG A 159 5.88 11.34 17.36
CA ARG A 159 7.36 11.28 17.44
C ARG A 159 7.94 9.94 17.02
N ASN A 160 7.12 8.89 17.06
CA ASN A 160 7.52 7.52 16.73
C ASN A 160 7.20 7.14 15.26
N LEU A 161 6.87 8.11 14.43
CA LEU A 161 6.80 7.89 13.00
C LEU A 161 8.19 7.56 12.45
N GLY A 162 8.24 6.63 11.51
CA GLY A 162 9.48 6.19 10.86
C GLY A 162 10.07 7.25 9.91
N ARG A 163 10.87 6.76 8.99
CA ARG A 163 11.48 7.56 7.91
C ARG A 163 10.71 7.44 6.59
N SER A 164 9.48 6.89 6.65
CA SER A 164 8.53 6.76 5.56
C SER A 164 7.11 6.97 6.09
N PHE A 165 6.17 7.33 5.24
CA PHE A 165 4.80 7.60 5.65
C PHE A 165 3.79 7.31 4.53
N PRO A 166 2.74 6.50 4.78
CA PRO A 166 1.81 6.07 3.75
C PRO A 166 0.65 7.05 3.50
N GLY A 167 0.66 8.20 4.15
CA GLY A 167 -0.51 9.09 4.13
C GLY A 167 -1.70 8.56 4.93
N THR A 168 -2.46 9.49 5.45
CA THR A 168 -3.71 9.24 6.17
C THR A 168 -4.76 10.27 5.76
N GLU A 169 -6.03 10.08 6.16
CA GLU A 169 -7.07 11.11 5.96
C GLU A 169 -6.72 12.46 6.60
N ILE A 170 -5.96 12.43 7.69
CA ILE A 170 -5.52 13.64 8.42
C ILE A 170 -4.31 14.30 7.77
N LEU A 171 -3.36 13.49 7.32
CA LEU A 171 -2.13 13.89 6.66
C LEU A 171 -2.07 13.20 5.29
N PRO A 172 -2.77 13.73 4.29
CA PRO A 172 -2.95 13.08 3.01
C PRO A 172 -1.73 13.27 2.08
N PHE A 173 -0.56 12.78 2.47
CA PHE A 173 0.64 12.77 1.65
C PHE A 173 1.47 11.51 1.94
N ALA A 174 2.16 10.98 0.94
CA ALA A 174 3.17 9.94 1.14
C ALA A 174 4.54 10.60 1.38
N ALA A 175 5.44 9.90 2.08
CA ALA A 175 6.81 10.39 2.25
C ALA A 175 7.83 9.25 2.24
N GLY A 176 9.02 9.53 1.71
CA GLY A 176 10.18 8.65 1.75
C GLY A 176 11.43 9.41 2.17
N ALA A 177 12.35 8.71 2.84
CA ALA A 177 13.58 9.30 3.32
C ALA A 177 14.66 9.35 2.24
N GLU A 178 15.39 10.44 2.19
CA GLU A 178 16.48 10.67 1.24
C GLU A 178 17.55 9.57 1.27
N GLU A 179 17.96 9.14 2.47
CA GLU A 179 18.95 8.07 2.63
C GLU A 179 18.48 6.73 2.09
N ASN A 180 17.19 6.38 2.23
CA ASN A 180 16.63 5.15 1.70
C ASN A 180 16.44 5.22 0.17
N LEU A 181 16.02 6.37 -0.36
CA LEU A 181 15.89 6.60 -1.80
C LEU A 181 17.22 6.54 -2.55
N LEU A 182 18.32 6.96 -1.91
CA LEU A 182 19.67 7.04 -2.48
C LEU A 182 20.59 5.87 -2.07
N CYS A 183 20.08 4.87 -1.35
CA CYS A 183 20.88 3.73 -0.86
C CYS A 183 22.12 4.18 -0.08
N SER A 184 21.97 5.15 0.78
CA SER A 184 23.09 5.69 1.53
C SER A 184 23.53 4.73 2.63
N THR A 185 24.80 4.80 3.02
CA THR A 185 25.35 3.98 4.12
C THR A 185 24.74 4.33 5.49
N GLU A 186 23.97 5.40 5.59
CA GLU A 186 23.27 5.83 6.80
C GLU A 186 21.83 5.32 6.85
N ASP A 187 21.38 4.63 5.80
CA ASP A 187 20.05 4.06 5.73
C ASP A 187 19.89 2.94 6.77
N ARG A 188 18.89 3.09 7.65
CA ARG A 188 18.55 2.05 8.64
C ARG A 188 17.72 0.91 8.07
N TYR A 189 17.23 1.07 6.85
CA TYR A 189 16.39 0.12 6.13
C TYR A 189 17.16 -0.43 4.91
N GLU A 190 18.48 -0.62 5.08
CA GLU A 190 19.34 -1.16 4.03
C GLU A 190 18.75 -2.48 3.49
N GLY A 191 18.55 -2.56 2.18
CA GLY A 191 17.97 -3.71 1.49
C GLY A 191 16.46 -3.64 1.30
N GLU A 192 15.75 -2.68 1.89
CA GLU A 192 14.31 -2.50 1.66
C GLU A 192 13.97 -1.08 1.19
N ASP A 193 12.93 -0.98 0.35
CA ASP A 193 12.40 0.32 -0.10
C ASP A 193 11.12 0.66 0.67
N MET A 194 11.29 1.53 1.65
CA MET A 194 10.19 1.94 2.53
C MET A 194 9.15 2.79 1.81
N PHE A 195 9.54 3.55 0.77
CA PHE A 195 8.58 4.33 0.02
C PHE A 195 7.68 3.45 -0.84
N VAL A 196 8.21 2.41 -1.49
CA VAL A 196 7.41 1.43 -2.24
C VAL A 196 6.35 0.81 -1.34
N ARG A 197 6.73 0.39 -0.13
CA ARG A 197 5.83 -0.17 0.87
C ARG A 197 4.69 0.77 1.24
N ASP A 198 5.04 1.97 1.67
CA ASP A 198 4.06 2.93 2.18
C ASP A 198 3.23 3.57 1.05
N PHE A 199 3.80 3.71 -0.14
CA PHE A 199 3.05 4.18 -1.30
C PHE A 199 2.03 3.16 -1.80
N ALA A 200 2.28 1.86 -1.64
CA ALA A 200 1.28 0.83 -1.87
C ALA A 200 0.04 1.01 -0.97
N ILE A 201 0.26 1.36 0.31
CA ILE A 201 -0.83 1.72 1.23
C ILE A 201 -1.56 2.99 0.76
N THR A 202 -0.82 4.00 0.30
CA THR A 202 -1.39 5.23 -0.26
C THR A 202 -2.29 4.93 -1.46
N ILE A 203 -1.82 4.12 -2.40
CA ILE A 203 -2.60 3.69 -3.57
C ILE A 203 -3.89 2.98 -3.12
N ARG A 204 -3.81 2.07 -2.16
CA ARG A 204 -4.99 1.39 -1.64
C ARG A 204 -5.99 2.35 -1.02
N ARG A 205 -5.53 3.26 -0.15
CA ARG A 205 -6.40 4.20 0.59
C ARG A 205 -7.08 5.20 -0.33
N PHE A 206 -6.32 5.81 -1.24
CA PHE A 206 -6.74 6.99 -2.00
C PHE A 206 -7.07 6.71 -3.47
N ALA A 207 -6.94 5.47 -3.92
CA ALA A 207 -7.40 5.04 -5.23
C ALA A 207 -8.27 3.79 -5.14
N MET A 208 -7.73 2.62 -4.74
CA MET A 208 -8.49 1.38 -4.79
C MET A 208 -9.78 1.44 -3.99
N ASN A 209 -9.73 1.89 -2.73
CA ASN A 209 -10.91 2.00 -1.86
C ASN A 209 -11.97 2.98 -2.39
N ILE A 210 -11.63 3.84 -3.37
CA ILE A 210 -12.49 4.91 -3.86
C ILE A 210 -13.05 4.58 -5.23
N ILE A 211 -12.22 4.10 -6.14
CA ILE A 211 -12.59 3.90 -7.55
C ILE A 211 -12.45 2.44 -8.03
N ASP A 212 -11.89 1.54 -7.21
CA ASP A 212 -11.70 0.12 -7.56
C ASP A 212 -11.94 -0.79 -6.35
N GLU A 213 -13.15 -0.76 -5.82
CA GLU A 213 -13.57 -1.58 -4.68
C GLU A 213 -13.36 -3.09 -4.93
N SER A 214 -13.40 -3.51 -6.20
CA SER A 214 -13.19 -4.92 -6.56
C SER A 214 -11.78 -5.38 -6.23
N THR A 215 -10.75 -4.60 -6.56
CA THR A 215 -9.36 -4.90 -6.23
C THR A 215 -9.13 -4.81 -4.72
N SER A 216 -9.69 -3.80 -4.03
CA SER A 216 -9.60 -3.71 -2.58
C SER A 216 -10.22 -4.92 -1.88
N THR A 217 -11.39 -5.38 -2.35
CA THR A 217 -12.07 -6.58 -1.84
C THR A 217 -11.25 -7.85 -2.12
N ALA A 218 -10.61 -7.95 -3.28
CA ALA A 218 -9.73 -9.09 -3.60
C ALA A 218 -8.54 -9.18 -2.63
N ILE A 219 -7.95 -8.04 -2.24
CA ILE A 219 -6.88 -7.98 -1.22
C ILE A 219 -7.40 -8.49 0.13
N GLU A 220 -8.60 -8.07 0.58
CA GLU A 220 -9.20 -8.55 1.82
C GLU A 220 -9.42 -10.07 1.81
N GLN A 221 -9.91 -10.60 0.69
CA GLN A 221 -10.17 -12.03 0.54
C GLN A 221 -8.86 -12.84 0.52
N ALA A 222 -7.86 -12.38 -0.23
CA ALA A 222 -6.54 -13.01 -0.29
C ALA A 222 -5.88 -13.04 1.10
N TYR A 223 -5.91 -11.91 1.82
CA TYR A 223 -5.44 -11.83 3.20
C TYR A 223 -6.12 -12.85 4.10
N ALA A 224 -7.46 -12.90 4.10
CA ALA A 224 -8.21 -13.83 4.94
C ALA A 224 -7.83 -15.30 4.67
N VAL A 225 -7.60 -15.66 3.40
CA VAL A 225 -7.15 -17.00 3.01
C VAL A 225 -5.72 -17.26 3.48
N ALA A 226 -4.81 -16.34 3.23
CA ALA A 226 -3.40 -16.46 3.60
C ALA A 226 -3.23 -16.68 5.12
N ILE A 227 -3.95 -15.90 5.94
CA ILE A 227 -3.93 -16.05 7.39
C ILE A 227 -4.55 -17.39 7.83
N ALA A 228 -5.65 -17.83 7.21
CA ALA A 228 -6.25 -19.12 7.50
C ALA A 228 -5.33 -20.30 7.14
N GLU A 229 -4.48 -20.14 6.15
CA GLU A 229 -3.44 -21.11 5.77
C GLU A 229 -2.18 -21.05 6.64
N GLY A 230 -2.10 -20.10 7.56
CA GLY A 230 -0.95 -19.91 8.46
C GLY A 230 0.25 -19.23 7.79
N LYS A 231 0.03 -18.51 6.68
CA LYS A 231 1.05 -17.69 6.05
C LYS A 231 1.30 -16.41 6.85
N TYR A 232 2.48 -15.82 6.70
CA TYR A 232 2.90 -14.54 7.29
C TYR A 232 2.85 -14.50 8.83
N GLN A 233 2.89 -15.66 9.51
CA GLN A 233 2.88 -15.70 10.97
C GLN A 233 4.05 -14.89 11.55
N ASN A 234 3.75 -14.12 12.60
CA ASN A 234 4.70 -13.28 13.30
C ASN A 234 5.36 -12.17 12.45
N THR A 235 4.73 -11.76 11.34
CA THR A 235 5.20 -10.65 10.50
C THR A 235 4.25 -9.46 10.52
N LEU A 236 4.66 -8.32 9.94
CA LEU A 236 3.77 -7.17 9.77
C LEU A 236 2.58 -7.51 8.87
N ALA A 237 2.76 -8.36 7.87
CA ALA A 237 1.68 -8.79 6.98
C ALA A 237 0.54 -9.53 7.71
N GLU A 238 0.79 -10.15 8.87
CA GLU A 238 -0.23 -10.79 9.68
C GLU A 238 -1.21 -9.79 10.34
N ILE A 239 -0.78 -8.54 10.57
CA ILE A 239 -1.53 -7.58 11.38
C ILE A 239 -2.89 -7.22 10.76
N ASN A 240 -2.92 -6.94 9.46
CA ASN A 240 -4.13 -6.61 8.71
C ASN A 240 -3.87 -6.66 7.20
N SER A 241 -4.95 -6.61 6.41
CA SER A 241 -4.90 -6.67 4.95
C SER A 241 -4.14 -5.51 4.28
N GLU A 242 -3.99 -4.38 4.96
CA GLU A 242 -3.23 -3.24 4.46
C GLU A 242 -1.72 -3.49 4.56
N GLN A 243 -1.26 -4.04 5.69
CA GLN A 243 0.14 -4.44 5.86
C GLN A 243 0.47 -5.64 4.95
N TYR A 244 -0.43 -6.61 4.84
CA TYR A 244 -0.31 -7.73 3.90
C TYR A 244 -0.10 -7.25 2.45
N TRP A 245 -0.91 -6.27 2.00
CA TRP A 245 -0.75 -5.67 0.68
C TRP A 245 0.59 -4.97 0.52
N ALA A 246 1.00 -4.17 1.51
CA ALA A 246 2.24 -3.42 1.49
C ALA A 246 3.48 -4.31 1.39
N GLU A 247 3.55 -5.36 2.21
CA GLU A 247 4.62 -6.36 2.19
C GLU A 247 4.68 -7.10 0.84
N GLY A 248 3.52 -7.53 0.33
CA GLY A 248 3.47 -8.18 -0.98
C GLY A 248 3.90 -7.28 -2.12
N VAL A 249 3.63 -5.98 -2.06
CA VAL A 249 4.09 -5.02 -3.07
C VAL A 249 5.60 -4.80 -2.99
N GLN A 250 6.19 -4.74 -1.79
CA GLN A 250 7.65 -4.70 -1.66
C GLN A 250 8.29 -5.93 -2.32
N SER A 251 7.83 -7.14 -2.00
CA SER A 251 8.33 -8.37 -2.61
C SER A 251 8.08 -8.41 -4.13
N PHE A 252 6.94 -7.88 -4.60
CA PHE A 252 6.65 -7.79 -6.05
C PHE A 252 7.66 -6.94 -6.81
N PHE A 253 8.21 -5.90 -6.20
CA PHE A 253 9.25 -5.06 -6.79
C PHE A 253 10.68 -5.47 -6.41
N ASP A 254 10.87 -6.64 -5.78
CA ASP A 254 12.15 -7.11 -5.22
C ASP A 254 12.78 -6.04 -4.31
N ALA A 255 11.97 -5.40 -3.50
CA ALA A 255 12.28 -4.23 -2.68
C ALA A 255 12.04 -4.48 -1.18
N ASN A 256 11.91 -5.75 -0.81
CA ASN A 256 11.74 -6.23 0.55
C ASN A 256 13.06 -6.83 1.07
N LEU A 257 13.16 -6.99 2.37
CA LEU A 257 14.30 -7.62 3.02
C LEU A 257 13.93 -9.05 3.44
N GLU A 258 14.80 -10.02 3.09
CA GLU A 258 14.69 -11.37 3.62
C GLU A 258 14.91 -11.38 5.14
N ASP A 259 13.96 -11.89 5.89
CA ASP A 259 14.10 -12.10 7.32
C ASP A 259 13.54 -13.47 7.73
N ASN A 260 14.27 -14.18 8.58
CA ASN A 260 13.81 -15.45 9.13
C ASN A 260 12.98 -15.20 10.40
N ALA A 261 11.68 -14.95 10.21
CA ALA A 261 10.72 -14.70 11.30
C ALA A 261 10.66 -15.83 12.34
N GLU A 262 11.11 -17.04 11.98
CA GLU A 262 11.08 -18.21 12.86
C GLU A 262 11.99 -18.08 14.09
N ASP A 263 13.00 -17.21 14.02
CA ASP A 263 14.04 -17.05 15.06
C ASP A 263 13.81 -15.83 15.97
N ARG A 264 12.77 -15.01 15.73
CA ARG A 264 12.56 -13.74 16.44
C ARG A 264 11.17 -13.64 17.10
N GLU A 265 11.14 -13.52 18.40
CA GLU A 265 9.98 -13.15 19.19
C GLU A 265 10.12 -11.67 19.64
N PRO A 266 9.04 -10.86 19.62
CA PRO A 266 7.65 -11.26 19.40
C PRO A 266 7.12 -11.03 17.96
N ILE A 267 7.75 -10.24 17.11
CA ILE A 267 7.32 -9.99 15.72
C ILE A 267 8.55 -9.60 14.90
N SER A 268 8.82 -10.33 13.82
CA SER A 268 9.71 -9.86 12.76
C SER A 268 8.97 -8.93 11.82
N SER A 269 9.67 -8.02 11.13
CA SER A 269 9.02 -7.19 10.12
C SER A 269 8.59 -8.04 8.94
N HIS A 270 9.44 -8.97 8.49
CA HIS A 270 9.31 -9.73 7.25
C HIS A 270 9.47 -11.24 7.49
N ASN A 271 9.28 -12.02 6.44
CA ASN A 271 9.63 -13.44 6.36
C ASN A 271 10.66 -13.67 5.24
N HIS A 272 10.77 -14.90 4.74
CA HIS A 272 11.68 -15.28 3.66
C HIS A 272 11.20 -14.87 2.26
N VAL A 273 10.09 -14.13 2.13
CA VAL A 273 9.50 -13.74 0.84
C VAL A 273 9.89 -12.31 0.55
N ASP A 274 11.03 -12.10 -0.10
CA ASP A 274 11.55 -10.78 -0.42
C ASP A 274 11.54 -10.48 -1.93
N THR A 275 11.44 -11.53 -2.78
CA THR A 275 11.43 -11.40 -4.23
C THR A 275 10.07 -11.68 -4.86
N ARG A 276 9.89 -11.20 -6.10
CA ARG A 276 8.69 -11.45 -6.93
C ARG A 276 8.46 -12.93 -7.17
N ASP A 277 9.51 -13.70 -7.44
CA ASP A 277 9.39 -15.12 -7.71
C ASP A 277 8.96 -15.89 -6.46
N GLU A 278 9.47 -15.53 -5.30
CA GLU A 278 9.05 -16.10 -4.02
C GLU A 278 7.62 -15.72 -3.67
N LEU A 279 7.23 -14.44 -3.86
CA LEU A 279 5.84 -14.02 -3.69
C LEU A 279 4.89 -14.84 -4.56
N ARG A 280 5.25 -15.05 -5.84
CA ARG A 280 4.44 -15.86 -6.76
C ARG A 280 4.26 -17.29 -6.27
N ASP A 281 5.32 -17.89 -5.75
CA ASP A 281 5.33 -19.28 -5.32
C ASP A 281 4.72 -19.46 -3.91
N TYR A 282 4.86 -18.47 -3.03
CA TYR A 282 4.35 -18.49 -1.67
C TYR A 282 2.89 -18.04 -1.59
N ASP A 283 2.54 -16.92 -2.24
CA ASP A 283 1.20 -16.33 -2.24
C ASP A 283 0.74 -15.92 -3.63
N ARG A 284 0.30 -16.90 -4.38
CA ARG A 284 -0.14 -16.70 -5.76
C ARG A 284 -1.27 -15.69 -5.90
N ALA A 285 -2.20 -15.62 -4.94
CA ALA A 285 -3.33 -14.71 -4.99
C ALA A 285 -2.87 -13.25 -4.88
N LEU A 286 -1.98 -12.95 -3.94
CA LEU A 286 -1.40 -11.62 -3.76
C LEU A 286 -0.57 -11.21 -4.98
N TYR A 287 0.24 -12.12 -5.51
CA TYR A 287 1.01 -11.90 -6.73
C TYR A 287 0.12 -11.52 -7.92
N GLU A 288 -0.98 -12.25 -8.15
CA GLU A 288 -1.90 -11.97 -9.28
C GLU A 288 -2.62 -10.63 -9.12
N ILE A 289 -2.95 -10.23 -7.89
CA ILE A 289 -3.47 -8.90 -7.61
C ILE A 289 -2.41 -7.85 -7.95
N ALA A 290 -1.16 -8.02 -7.52
CA ALA A 290 -0.07 -7.10 -7.82
C ALA A 290 0.16 -6.95 -9.34
N ILE A 291 0.18 -8.06 -10.10
CA ILE A 291 0.22 -8.04 -11.59
C ILE A 291 -0.95 -7.24 -12.17
N SER A 292 -2.16 -7.40 -11.66
CA SER A 292 -3.33 -6.68 -12.17
C SER A 292 -3.25 -5.17 -11.95
N VAL A 293 -2.54 -4.75 -10.93
CA VAL A 293 -2.33 -3.33 -10.57
C VAL A 293 -1.11 -2.74 -11.28
N PHE A 294 0.04 -3.39 -11.18
CA PHE A 294 1.31 -2.84 -11.64
C PHE A 294 1.74 -3.33 -13.03
N GLY A 295 1.08 -4.35 -13.57
CA GLY A 295 1.45 -4.96 -14.85
C GLY A 295 2.71 -5.83 -14.77
N GLU A 296 3.12 -6.33 -15.92
CA GLU A 296 4.34 -7.13 -16.10
C GLU A 296 5.57 -6.20 -16.24
N THR A 297 5.91 -5.48 -15.18
CA THR A 297 7.05 -4.55 -15.20
C THR A 297 8.35 -5.23 -14.80
N GLU A 298 9.44 -4.93 -15.50
CA GLU A 298 10.80 -5.35 -15.14
C GLU A 298 11.51 -4.33 -14.23
N TRP A 299 10.85 -3.20 -13.96
CA TRP A 299 11.44 -2.16 -13.13
C TRP A 299 11.62 -2.65 -11.68
N ARG A 300 12.74 -2.25 -11.11
CA ARG A 300 13.08 -2.40 -9.69
C ARG A 300 13.63 -1.08 -9.15
N PRO A 301 13.39 -0.73 -7.88
CA PRO A 301 14.06 0.42 -7.27
C PRO A 301 15.57 0.18 -7.16
N ALA A 302 16.34 1.25 -7.18
CA ALA A 302 17.79 1.18 -7.22
C ALA A 302 18.42 0.50 -5.98
N CYS A 303 17.70 0.50 -4.85
CA CYS A 303 18.17 -0.02 -3.56
C CYS A 303 17.66 -1.43 -3.24
N SER A 304 17.02 -2.10 -4.18
CA SER A 304 16.61 -3.49 -4.00
C SER A 304 17.83 -4.41 -3.90
N ALA A 305 17.75 -5.44 -3.07
CA ALA A 305 18.84 -6.37 -2.74
C ALA A 305 19.29 -7.21 -3.94
#